data_d9f1b8f777309400e9a8a1ceed2f73e4
#
_entry.id   d9f1b8f777309400e9a8a1ceed2f73e4
#
_cell.length_a   1.000
_cell.length_b   1.000
_cell.length_c   1.000
_cell.angle_alpha   90.00
_cell.angle_beta   90.00
_cell.angle_gamma   90.00
#
_symmetry.space_group_name_H-M   'P 1'
#
loop_
_entity.id
_entity.type
_entity.pdbx_description
1 polymer ?
#
loop_
_entity_poly.entity_id
_entity_poly.type
_entity_poly.pdbx_seq_one_letter_code
_entity_poly.pdbx_strand_id
1 'polypeptide(L)'
;MNGRTAATRLRAWTLAAIAVAAVFALDALPARAFLARPALFAAIGGATKAPGGWLQLCAADTDECKPLADQAREVTLTPDLLQQLYEINKYVNDRVTWTSDSELYGKAERWAYPLDRGDCEDMVLLKRRLLAKAGWPQGALLITIVEERGQEKTRHAVLTVRSDRGEMILDNQTPEILFWYETSYRYLSRQSADDPNVWVSYGAGQTKPATAVASSAPVAPSPYPLPPPLGIKP
;
A
#
# COMPACT_ATOMS: atom_id res chain seq x y z
N MET A 1 -42.67 -44.78 -70.79
CA MET A 1 -43.65 -44.02 -69.96
C MET A 1 -43.04 -43.91 -68.52
N ASN A 2 -42.90 -42.73 -68.08
CA ASN A 2 -42.74 -42.25 -66.65
C ASN A 2 -41.38 -42.56 -65.96
N GLY A 3 -40.46 -41.64 -66.21
CA GLY A 3 -39.29 -41.39 -65.35
C GLY A 3 -39.27 -39.89 -64.97
N ARG A 4 -39.99 -39.52 -63.93
CA ARG A 4 -39.84 -38.20 -63.28
C ARG A 4 -40.39 -38.34 -61.92
N THR A 5 -39.54 -38.46 -60.84
CA THR A 5 -39.87 -38.03 -59.48
C THR A 5 -38.77 -38.40 -58.44
N ALA A 6 -37.49 -38.42 -58.79
CA ALA A 6 -36.45 -38.69 -57.86
C ALA A 6 -35.49 -37.50 -57.54
N ALA A 7 -35.57 -36.42 -58.35
CA ALA A 7 -34.58 -35.32 -58.20
C ALA A 7 -34.98 -34.15 -57.32
N THR A 8 -36.24 -34.11 -56.84
CA THR A 8 -36.75 -32.93 -56.08
C THR A 8 -36.72 -33.07 -54.57
N ARG A 9 -36.40 -34.24 -54.06
CA ARG A 9 -36.37 -34.45 -52.58
C ARG A 9 -34.99 -34.33 -51.91
N LEU A 10 -33.91 -34.30 -52.72
CA LEU A 10 -32.55 -34.16 -52.17
C LEU A 10 -32.10 -32.70 -51.93
N ARG A 11 -32.80 -31.73 -52.52
CA ARG A 11 -32.42 -30.30 -52.34
C ARG A 11 -33.05 -29.63 -51.15
N ALA A 12 -34.07 -30.22 -50.52
CA ALA A 12 -34.74 -29.65 -49.35
C ALA A 12 -34.03 -29.95 -48.01
N TRP A 13 -33.17 -30.96 -47.98
CA TRP A 13 -32.50 -31.39 -46.76
C TRP A 13 -31.11 -30.73 -46.56
N THR A 14 -30.52 -30.20 -47.62
CA THR A 14 -29.21 -29.53 -47.53
C THR A 14 -29.31 -28.07 -47.08
N LEU A 15 -30.47 -27.43 -47.22
CA LEU A 15 -30.67 -26.04 -46.71
C LEU A 15 -31.12 -25.96 -45.26
N ALA A 16 -31.67 -27.04 -44.73
CA ALA A 16 -32.04 -27.08 -43.29
C ALA A 16 -30.85 -27.35 -42.35
N ALA A 17 -29.80 -28.02 -42.87
CA ALA A 17 -28.61 -28.31 -42.06
C ALA A 17 -27.67 -27.11 -41.88
N ILE A 18 -27.72 -26.12 -42.79
CA ILE A 18 -26.85 -24.93 -42.71
C ILE A 18 -27.46 -23.87 -41.76
N ALA A 19 -28.79 -23.85 -41.57
CA ALA A 19 -29.46 -22.88 -40.69
C ALA A 19 -29.33 -23.22 -39.18
N VAL A 20 -29.07 -24.48 -38.84
CA VAL A 20 -28.92 -24.89 -37.41
C VAL A 20 -27.49 -24.69 -36.91
N ALA A 21 -26.49 -24.70 -37.78
CA ALA A 21 -25.09 -24.47 -37.39
C ALA A 21 -24.75 -22.98 -37.11
N ALA A 22 -25.59 -22.05 -37.58
CA ALA A 22 -25.34 -20.61 -37.37
C ALA A 22 -25.88 -20.05 -36.07
N VAL A 23 -26.70 -20.78 -35.32
CA VAL A 23 -27.31 -20.29 -34.05
C VAL A 23 -26.44 -20.62 -32.83
N PHE A 24 -25.49 -21.51 -32.90
CA PHE A 24 -24.61 -21.87 -31.77
C PHE A 24 -23.27 -21.13 -31.74
N ALA A 25 -23.02 -20.16 -32.64
CA ALA A 25 -21.76 -19.43 -32.68
C ALA A 25 -21.83 -18.03 -32.00
N LEU A 26 -22.93 -17.68 -31.33
CA LEU A 26 -23.11 -16.32 -30.78
C LEU A 26 -22.91 -16.20 -29.25
N ASP A 27 -22.55 -17.26 -28.54
CA ASP A 27 -22.47 -17.20 -27.07
C ASP A 27 -21.04 -17.32 -26.50
N ALA A 28 -20.03 -17.09 -27.31
CA ALA A 28 -18.68 -16.90 -26.78
C ALA A 28 -18.31 -15.40 -26.76
N LEU A 29 -19.10 -14.59 -26.06
CA LEU A 29 -18.60 -13.29 -25.62
C LEU A 29 -17.44 -13.60 -24.67
N PRO A 30 -16.22 -13.06 -24.94
CA PRO A 30 -15.13 -13.24 -24.01
C PRO A 30 -15.61 -12.69 -22.67
N ALA A 31 -15.62 -13.53 -21.64
CA ALA A 31 -15.82 -13.08 -20.27
C ALA A 31 -14.87 -11.90 -20.07
N ARG A 32 -15.41 -10.68 -20.05
CA ARG A 32 -14.64 -9.51 -19.67
C ARG A 32 -14.07 -9.87 -18.31
N ALA A 33 -12.78 -10.16 -18.27
CA ALA A 33 -12.07 -10.26 -17.02
C ALA A 33 -12.35 -8.94 -16.29
N PHE A 34 -13.26 -8.98 -15.33
CA PHE A 34 -13.42 -7.89 -14.38
C PHE A 34 -12.05 -7.75 -13.75
N LEU A 35 -11.32 -6.70 -14.10
CA LEU A 35 -10.08 -6.35 -13.43
C LEU A 35 -10.47 -6.15 -11.95
N ALA A 36 -10.15 -7.12 -11.13
CA ALA A 36 -10.42 -7.05 -9.71
C ALA A 36 -9.71 -5.78 -9.21
N ARG A 37 -10.47 -4.85 -8.66
CA ARG A 37 -9.88 -3.68 -8.02
C ARG A 37 -9.02 -4.18 -6.87
N PRO A 38 -7.81 -3.64 -6.68
CA PRO A 38 -7.01 -3.99 -5.53
C PRO A 38 -7.78 -3.66 -4.25
N ALA A 39 -7.62 -4.48 -3.22
CA ALA A 39 -8.21 -4.19 -1.92
C ALA A 39 -7.61 -2.89 -1.37
N LEU A 40 -8.45 -2.00 -0.85
CA LEU A 40 -8.02 -0.74 -0.26
C LEU A 40 -7.08 -0.96 0.93
N PHE A 41 -7.31 -2.04 1.69
CA PHE A 41 -6.53 -2.44 2.84
C PHE A 41 -5.86 -3.77 2.58
N ALA A 42 -4.60 -3.87 2.96
CA ALA A 42 -3.88 -5.12 2.88
C ALA A 42 -4.43 -6.13 3.89
N ALA A 43 -4.57 -7.40 3.47
CA ALA A 43 -5.00 -8.46 4.37
C ALA A 43 -3.96 -8.70 5.45
N ILE A 44 -4.40 -8.71 6.70
CA ILE A 44 -3.56 -9.01 7.86
C ILE A 44 -3.75 -10.45 8.31
N GLY A 45 -2.68 -11.03 8.84
CA GLY A 45 -2.66 -12.36 9.46
C GLY A 45 -2.74 -12.29 10.98
N GLY A 46 -2.19 -13.30 11.63
CA GLY A 46 -2.14 -13.38 13.10
C GLY A 46 -1.08 -12.48 13.73
N ALA A 47 -1.10 -12.45 15.05
CA ALA A 47 -0.09 -11.77 15.84
C ALA A 47 1.32 -12.28 15.53
N THR A 48 2.30 -11.39 15.58
CA THR A 48 3.72 -11.70 15.37
C THR A 48 4.59 -10.96 16.38
N LYS A 49 5.88 -11.24 16.38
CA LYS A 49 6.82 -10.56 17.27
C LYS A 49 7.06 -9.12 16.81
N ALA A 50 7.07 -8.20 17.78
CA ALA A 50 7.54 -6.84 17.54
C ALA A 50 9.03 -6.82 17.19
N PRO A 51 9.50 -5.87 16.34
CA PRO A 51 10.92 -5.63 16.14
C PRO A 51 11.67 -5.33 17.45
N GLY A 52 12.92 -5.79 17.53
CA GLY A 52 13.72 -5.58 18.74
C GLY A 52 13.95 -4.09 19.05
N GLY A 53 14.16 -3.28 18.02
CA GLY A 53 14.31 -1.83 18.15
C GLY A 53 13.06 -1.15 18.72
N TRP A 54 11.85 -1.56 18.32
CA TRP A 54 10.61 -1.09 18.92
C TRP A 54 10.52 -1.40 20.42
N LEU A 55 10.85 -2.63 20.82
CA LEU A 55 10.84 -3.01 22.23
C LEU A 55 11.84 -2.21 23.06
N GLN A 56 13.01 -1.90 22.51
CA GLN A 56 14.00 -1.06 23.16
C GLN A 56 13.54 0.39 23.29
N LEU A 57 12.93 0.95 22.22
CA LEU A 57 12.33 2.29 22.25
C LEU A 57 11.25 2.38 23.33
N CYS A 58 10.35 1.41 23.41
CA CYS A 58 9.29 1.35 24.43
C CYS A 58 9.82 1.28 25.85
N ALA A 59 10.92 0.59 26.05
CA ALA A 59 11.56 0.53 27.39
C ALA A 59 12.18 1.87 27.80
N ALA A 60 12.58 2.70 26.82
CA ALA A 60 13.18 4.01 27.05
C ALA A 60 12.14 5.15 27.07
N ASP A 61 11.10 5.06 26.27
CA ASP A 61 10.00 6.04 26.14
C ASP A 61 8.66 5.32 26.16
N THR A 62 8.09 5.15 27.35
CA THR A 62 6.84 4.43 27.55
C THR A 62 5.63 5.13 26.95
N ASP A 63 5.72 6.43 26.65
CA ASP A 63 4.61 7.19 26.06
C ASP A 63 4.33 6.78 24.63
N GLU A 64 5.34 6.33 23.90
CA GLU A 64 5.19 5.83 22.52
C GLU A 64 4.42 4.50 22.43
N CYS A 65 4.32 3.79 23.55
CA CYS A 65 3.83 2.42 23.63
C CYS A 65 2.50 2.30 24.37
N LYS A 66 1.85 3.40 24.67
CA LYS A 66 0.53 3.37 25.29
C LYS A 66 -0.52 2.82 24.34
N PRO A 67 -1.40 1.91 24.80
CA PRO A 67 -2.54 1.48 24.01
C PRO A 67 -3.36 2.66 23.49
N LEU A 68 -3.85 2.56 22.29
CA LEU A 68 -4.57 3.63 21.58
C LEU A 68 -6.09 3.52 21.78
N ALA A 69 -6.52 3.34 23.02
CA ALA A 69 -7.95 3.29 23.35
C ALA A 69 -8.68 4.50 22.75
N ASP A 70 -9.83 4.25 22.10
CA ASP A 70 -10.76 5.24 21.56
C ASP A 70 -10.21 6.14 20.41
N GLN A 71 -9.08 5.82 19.82
CA GLN A 71 -8.59 6.54 18.64
C GLN A 71 -9.16 6.00 17.35
N ALA A 72 -9.41 6.91 16.40
CA ALA A 72 -9.80 6.52 15.05
C ALA A 72 -8.69 5.68 14.38
N ARG A 73 -9.10 4.62 13.69
CA ARG A 73 -8.18 3.71 12.97
C ARG A 73 -7.97 4.10 11.52
N GLU A 74 -8.72 5.08 11.05
CA GLU A 74 -8.72 5.61 9.69
C GLU A 74 -9.10 7.07 9.72
N VAL A 75 -8.65 7.83 8.72
CA VAL A 75 -9.05 9.23 8.53
C VAL A 75 -9.88 9.38 7.26
N THR A 76 -10.84 10.29 7.24
CA THR A 76 -11.46 10.76 6.01
C THR A 76 -10.51 11.73 5.33
N LEU A 77 -9.91 11.31 4.22
CA LEU A 77 -8.84 12.03 3.55
C LEU A 77 -9.39 13.24 2.78
N THR A 78 -9.10 14.42 3.26
CA THR A 78 -9.35 15.69 2.56
C THR A 78 -8.14 16.10 1.72
N PRO A 79 -8.27 17.03 0.75
CA PRO A 79 -7.13 17.59 0.03
C PRO A 79 -6.06 18.17 0.96
N ASP A 80 -6.47 18.87 2.04
CA ASP A 80 -5.54 19.48 3.01
C ASP A 80 -4.76 18.41 3.79
N LEU A 81 -5.43 17.34 4.21
CA LEU A 81 -4.75 16.21 4.88
C LEU A 81 -3.79 15.50 3.92
N LEU A 82 -4.16 15.31 2.67
CA LEU A 82 -3.26 14.74 1.67
C LEU A 82 -2.03 15.63 1.47
N GLN A 83 -2.22 16.93 1.36
CA GLN A 83 -1.13 17.89 1.25
C GLN A 83 -0.20 17.82 2.48
N GLN A 84 -0.77 17.72 3.68
CA GLN A 84 0.00 17.57 4.93
C GLN A 84 0.85 16.29 4.95
N LEU A 85 0.33 15.17 4.41
CA LEU A 85 1.14 13.95 4.25
C LEU A 85 2.35 14.19 3.36
N TYR A 86 2.17 14.85 2.20
CA TYR A 86 3.27 15.18 1.30
C TYR A 86 4.30 16.08 1.95
N GLU A 87 3.87 17.13 2.66
CA GLU A 87 4.76 18.07 3.32
C GLU A 87 5.59 17.41 4.42
N ILE A 88 4.97 16.58 5.25
CA ILE A 88 5.68 15.90 6.33
C ILE A 88 6.61 14.83 5.77
N ASN A 89 6.18 14.06 4.76
CA ASN A 89 7.03 13.07 4.11
C ASN A 89 8.28 13.74 3.52
N LYS A 90 8.06 14.80 2.72
CA LYS A 90 9.13 15.56 2.13
C LYS A 90 10.05 16.21 3.16
N TYR A 91 9.48 16.85 4.19
CA TYR A 91 10.25 17.51 5.24
C TYR A 91 11.22 16.56 5.92
N VAL A 92 10.76 15.36 6.29
CA VAL A 92 11.62 14.37 6.95
C VAL A 92 12.67 13.83 5.99
N ASN A 93 12.27 13.51 4.75
CA ASN A 93 13.19 12.96 3.74
C ASN A 93 14.30 13.96 3.37
N ASP A 94 13.99 15.25 3.32
CA ASP A 94 14.99 16.30 3.00
C ASP A 94 15.91 16.62 4.19
N ARG A 95 15.40 16.50 5.43
CA ARG A 95 16.12 16.93 6.64
C ARG A 95 17.01 15.86 7.22
N VAL A 96 16.61 14.59 7.12
CA VAL A 96 17.34 13.48 7.74
C VAL A 96 18.24 12.82 6.71
N THR A 97 19.54 12.92 6.92
CA THR A 97 20.52 12.20 6.10
C THR A 97 20.53 10.73 6.52
N TRP A 98 20.26 9.85 5.57
CA TRP A 98 20.30 8.41 5.84
C TRP A 98 21.67 7.98 6.35
N THR A 99 21.71 7.36 7.50
CA THR A 99 22.91 6.87 8.15
C THR A 99 22.55 5.66 9.01
N SER A 100 23.24 4.55 8.83
CA SER A 100 22.92 3.32 9.56
C SER A 100 23.19 3.44 11.06
N ASP A 101 22.47 2.67 11.85
CA ASP A 101 22.69 2.54 13.30
C ASP A 101 24.11 2.10 13.67
N SER A 102 24.71 1.25 12.85
CA SER A 102 26.09 0.83 13.05
C SER A 102 27.08 1.98 12.93
N GLU A 103 26.84 2.92 12.05
CA GLU A 103 27.65 4.12 11.86
C GLU A 103 27.38 5.17 12.94
N LEU A 104 26.11 5.39 13.31
CA LEU A 104 25.74 6.39 14.31
C LEU A 104 26.04 5.97 15.74
N TYR A 105 25.78 4.71 16.08
CA TYR A 105 25.74 4.24 17.47
C TYR A 105 26.63 3.04 17.73
N GLY A 106 27.27 2.47 16.70
CA GLY A 106 28.03 1.21 16.82
C GLY A 106 27.15 0.01 17.18
N LYS A 107 25.85 0.06 16.85
CA LYS A 107 24.85 -0.97 17.14
C LYS A 107 24.22 -1.46 15.85
N ALA A 108 23.77 -2.70 15.82
CA ALA A 108 23.10 -3.26 14.65
C ALA A 108 21.68 -2.74 14.45
N GLU A 109 21.03 -2.31 15.51
CA GLU A 109 19.63 -1.87 15.52
C GLU A 109 19.38 -0.96 16.72
N ARG A 110 18.89 0.25 16.51
CA ARG A 110 18.50 1.19 17.55
C ARG A 110 17.47 2.21 17.06
N TRP A 111 16.23 1.98 17.32
CA TRP A 111 15.17 2.93 17.00
C TRP A 111 15.26 4.18 17.87
N ALA A 112 15.40 5.33 17.24
CA ALA A 112 15.53 6.61 17.90
C ALA A 112 14.87 7.73 17.08
N TYR A 113 14.57 8.87 17.69
CA TYR A 113 14.13 10.05 16.94
C TYR A 113 15.35 10.78 16.36
N PRO A 114 15.46 10.92 15.05
CA PRO A 114 16.62 11.53 14.44
C PRO A 114 16.61 13.05 14.64
N LEU A 115 17.79 13.65 14.78
CA LEU A 115 17.97 15.10 14.69
C LEU A 115 18.20 15.53 13.25
N ASP A 116 19.27 15.02 12.64
CA ASP A 116 19.71 15.30 11.27
C ASP A 116 20.20 14.06 10.52
N ARG A 117 20.42 12.95 11.25
CA ARG A 117 20.84 11.65 10.71
C ARG A 117 20.07 10.53 11.37
N GLY A 118 19.81 9.47 10.60
CA GLY A 118 19.10 8.27 11.04
C GLY A 118 18.82 7.35 9.86
N ASP A 119 18.31 6.17 10.12
CA ASP A 119 17.92 5.24 9.07
C ASP A 119 16.40 5.17 8.85
N CYS A 120 15.90 4.11 8.24
CA CYS A 120 14.52 4.07 7.78
C CYS A 120 13.50 4.12 8.93
N GLU A 121 13.73 3.39 10.00
CA GLU A 121 12.83 3.38 11.17
C GLU A 121 12.83 4.70 11.94
N ASP A 122 13.98 5.36 12.05
CA ASP A 122 14.12 6.66 12.68
C ASP A 122 13.28 7.71 11.93
N MET A 123 13.37 7.70 10.59
CA MET A 123 12.57 8.57 9.73
C MET A 123 11.07 8.27 9.86
N VAL A 124 10.69 6.99 9.94
CA VAL A 124 9.29 6.58 10.14
C VAL A 124 8.76 7.07 11.50
N LEU A 125 9.55 6.92 12.56
CA LEU A 125 9.20 7.44 13.89
C LEU A 125 8.96 8.95 13.85
N LEU A 126 9.83 9.70 13.19
CA LEU A 126 9.70 11.16 13.08
C LEU A 126 8.46 11.56 12.28
N LYS A 127 8.20 10.92 11.12
CA LYS A 127 6.99 11.15 10.34
C LYS A 127 5.73 10.90 11.16
N ARG A 128 5.67 9.74 11.85
CA ARG A 128 4.55 9.37 12.73
C ARG A 128 4.32 10.41 13.83
N ARG A 129 5.38 10.84 14.52
CA ARG A 129 5.30 11.86 15.59
C ARG A 129 4.82 13.21 15.05
N LEU A 130 5.29 13.66 13.91
CA LEU A 130 4.88 14.93 13.30
C LEU A 130 3.41 14.88 12.87
N LEU A 131 2.95 13.80 12.27
CA LEU A 131 1.55 13.60 11.92
C LEU A 131 0.66 13.57 13.17
N ALA A 132 1.05 12.83 14.21
CA ALA A 132 0.30 12.78 15.46
C ALA A 132 0.20 14.17 16.12
N LYS A 133 1.29 14.96 16.12
CA LYS A 133 1.28 16.37 16.60
C LYS A 133 0.38 17.27 15.74
N ALA A 134 0.22 16.96 14.47
CA ALA A 134 -0.68 17.67 13.56
C ALA A 134 -2.16 17.22 13.71
N GLY A 135 -2.46 16.32 14.64
CA GLY A 135 -3.82 15.87 14.95
C GLY A 135 -4.25 14.57 14.29
N TRP A 136 -3.35 13.88 13.58
CA TRP A 136 -3.67 12.57 13.04
C TRP A 136 -3.82 11.52 14.15
N PRO A 137 -4.86 10.68 14.08
CA PRO A 137 -5.01 9.61 15.06
C PRO A 137 -3.90 8.57 14.90
N GLN A 138 -3.22 8.24 15.98
CA GLN A 138 -2.10 7.28 15.92
C GLN A 138 -2.53 5.90 15.44
N GLY A 139 -3.79 5.49 15.67
CA GLY A 139 -4.36 4.25 15.15
C GLY A 139 -4.43 4.18 13.61
N ALA A 140 -4.30 5.34 12.94
CA ALA A 140 -4.18 5.40 11.48
C ALA A 140 -2.73 5.46 10.98
N LEU A 141 -1.72 5.52 11.89
CA LEU A 141 -0.31 5.72 11.59
C LEU A 141 0.52 4.51 12.04
N LEU A 142 0.69 3.52 11.18
CA LEU A 142 1.22 2.22 11.55
C LEU A 142 2.64 2.02 11.01
N ILE A 143 3.60 1.80 11.91
CA ILE A 143 4.95 1.41 11.51
C ILE A 143 4.86 0.02 10.86
N THR A 144 5.43 -0.11 9.68
CA THR A 144 5.31 -1.30 8.84
C THR A 144 6.70 -1.76 8.40
N ILE A 145 6.97 -3.05 8.55
CA ILE A 145 8.20 -3.69 8.08
C ILE A 145 7.93 -4.37 6.76
N VAL A 146 8.76 -4.06 5.79
CA VAL A 146 8.70 -4.59 4.43
C VAL A 146 10.05 -5.19 4.02
N GLU A 147 10.05 -5.92 2.92
CA GLU A 147 11.25 -6.34 2.19
C GLU A 147 11.18 -5.85 0.75
N GLU A 148 12.31 -5.43 0.21
CA GLU A 148 12.43 -5.12 -1.21
C GLU A 148 12.40 -6.41 -2.03
N ARG A 149 11.58 -6.44 -3.09
CA ARG A 149 11.55 -7.59 -4.01
C ARG A 149 12.87 -7.67 -4.77
N GLY A 150 13.45 -8.88 -4.78
CA GLY A 150 14.75 -9.13 -5.40
C GLY A 150 15.97 -8.84 -4.52
N GLN A 151 15.75 -8.25 -3.35
CA GLN A 151 16.75 -8.08 -2.29
C GLN A 151 16.25 -8.80 -1.03
N GLU A 152 15.92 -10.07 -1.17
CA GLU A 152 15.46 -10.90 -0.07
C GLU A 152 16.48 -10.86 1.07
N LYS A 153 16.03 -10.45 2.27
CA LYS A 153 16.75 -10.21 3.51
C LYS A 153 17.06 -8.73 3.83
N THR A 154 16.88 -7.79 2.91
CA THR A 154 16.99 -6.38 3.25
C THR A 154 15.64 -5.90 3.77
N ARG A 155 15.52 -5.76 5.09
CA ARG A 155 14.33 -5.20 5.73
C ARG A 155 14.36 -3.69 5.62
N HIS A 156 13.17 -3.13 5.48
CA HIS A 156 12.96 -1.72 5.39
C HIS A 156 11.73 -1.33 6.22
N ALA A 157 11.74 -0.16 6.83
CA ALA A 157 10.60 0.38 7.56
C ALA A 157 9.93 1.49 6.76
N VAL A 158 8.60 1.46 6.70
CA VAL A 158 7.76 2.49 6.09
C VAL A 158 6.61 2.86 7.02
N LEU A 159 6.03 4.04 6.85
CA LEU A 159 4.82 4.43 7.56
C LEU A 159 3.60 4.12 6.71
N THR A 160 2.74 3.23 7.18
CA THR A 160 1.41 3.02 6.60
C THR A 160 0.43 4.01 7.22
N VAL A 161 -0.23 4.79 6.37
CA VAL A 161 -1.29 5.72 6.74
C VAL A 161 -2.63 5.16 6.26
N ARG A 162 -3.58 4.96 7.17
CA ARG A 162 -4.90 4.42 6.87
C ARG A 162 -5.92 5.52 6.68
N SER A 163 -6.65 5.45 5.57
CA SER A 163 -7.71 6.40 5.23
C SER A 163 -8.91 5.70 4.61
N ASP A 164 -10.01 6.42 4.46
CA ASP A 164 -11.21 5.99 3.72
C ASP A 164 -10.91 5.66 2.24
N ARG A 165 -9.74 6.07 1.72
CA ARG A 165 -9.28 5.75 0.35
C ARG A 165 -8.35 4.53 0.30
N GLY A 166 -7.96 3.99 1.44
CA GLY A 166 -7.06 2.85 1.58
C GLY A 166 -5.77 3.16 2.33
N GLU A 167 -4.84 2.23 2.28
CA GLU A 167 -3.54 2.33 2.94
C GLU A 167 -2.51 2.99 2.01
N MET A 168 -1.99 4.13 2.43
CA MET A 168 -0.93 4.89 1.75
C MET A 168 0.40 4.69 2.47
N ILE A 169 1.49 4.73 1.73
CA ILE A 169 2.84 4.47 2.22
C ILE A 169 3.66 5.74 2.12
N LEU A 170 4.20 6.19 3.26
CA LEU A 170 5.22 7.22 3.33
C LEU A 170 6.58 6.55 3.50
N ASP A 171 7.47 6.82 2.57
CA ASP A 171 8.76 6.17 2.45
C ASP A 171 9.89 7.22 2.40
N ASN A 172 11.11 6.82 2.76
CA ASN A 172 12.29 7.66 2.59
C ASN A 172 13.05 7.35 1.29
N GLN A 173 12.75 6.24 0.64
CA GLN A 173 13.38 5.86 -0.63
C GLN A 173 12.68 6.47 -1.86
N THR A 174 11.44 6.94 -1.72
CA THR A 174 10.69 7.61 -2.77
C THR A 174 9.93 8.82 -2.22
N PRO A 175 9.87 9.95 -2.95
CA PRO A 175 9.08 11.10 -2.56
C PRO A 175 7.57 10.88 -2.76
N GLU A 176 7.18 9.94 -3.62
CA GLU A 176 5.79 9.64 -3.94
C GLU A 176 5.11 8.95 -2.77
N ILE A 177 3.85 9.33 -2.51
CA ILE A 177 2.97 8.61 -1.61
C ILE A 177 2.15 7.63 -2.45
N LEU A 178 2.46 6.35 -2.33
CA LEU A 178 1.84 5.28 -3.08
C LEU A 178 0.84 4.52 -2.22
N PHE A 179 -0.18 3.93 -2.83
CA PHE A 179 -0.96 2.93 -2.13
C PHE A 179 -0.14 1.65 -1.93
N TRP A 180 -0.43 0.90 -0.88
CA TRP A 180 0.31 -0.31 -0.52
C TRP A 180 0.48 -1.29 -1.69
N TYR A 181 -0.53 -1.42 -2.55
CA TYR A 181 -0.51 -2.33 -3.70
C TYR A 181 0.25 -1.78 -4.92
N GLU A 182 0.62 -0.50 -4.92
CA GLU A 182 1.41 0.14 -5.96
C GLU A 182 2.91 0.01 -5.71
N THR A 183 3.29 -0.25 -4.47
CA THR A 183 4.70 -0.45 -4.10
C THR A 183 5.24 -1.79 -4.61
N SER A 184 6.56 -1.90 -4.73
CA SER A 184 7.24 -3.15 -5.08
C SER A 184 7.52 -4.05 -3.88
N TYR A 185 7.11 -3.65 -2.67
CA TYR A 185 7.45 -4.33 -1.44
C TYR A 185 6.72 -5.66 -1.22
N ARG A 186 7.37 -6.54 -0.46
CA ARG A 186 6.74 -7.64 0.25
C ARG A 186 6.53 -7.20 1.71
N TYR A 187 5.30 -7.08 2.12
CA TYR A 187 4.92 -6.67 3.46
C TYR A 187 5.10 -7.84 4.45
N LEU A 188 5.79 -7.60 5.56
CA LEU A 188 6.08 -8.62 6.56
C LEU A 188 5.18 -8.51 7.77
N SER A 189 5.23 -7.36 8.44
CA SER A 189 4.47 -7.10 9.67
C SER A 189 4.22 -5.60 9.85
N ARG A 190 3.24 -5.28 10.66
CA ARG A 190 2.95 -3.90 11.06
C ARG A 190 2.39 -3.84 12.46
N GLN A 191 2.34 -2.65 13.01
CA GLN A 191 1.61 -2.37 14.24
C GLN A 191 0.10 -2.61 14.07
N SER A 192 -0.56 -3.03 15.15
CA SER A 192 -2.02 -2.98 15.26
C SER A 192 -2.49 -1.53 15.34
N ALA A 193 -3.68 -1.26 14.80
CA ALA A 193 -4.32 0.04 14.92
C ALA A 193 -4.88 0.33 16.33
N ASP A 194 -4.93 -0.67 17.19
CA ASP A 194 -5.48 -0.58 18.55
C ASP A 194 -4.40 -0.45 19.63
N ASP A 195 -3.26 -1.07 19.39
CA ASP A 195 -2.16 -1.12 20.34
C ASP A 195 -0.83 -1.19 19.59
N PRO A 196 0.05 -0.19 19.72
CA PRO A 196 1.33 -0.14 19.03
C PRO A 196 2.30 -1.25 19.47
N ASN A 197 2.05 -1.92 20.59
CA ASN A 197 2.84 -3.06 21.05
C ASN A 197 2.42 -4.37 20.41
N VAL A 198 1.20 -4.43 19.88
CA VAL A 198 0.71 -5.60 19.15
C VAL A 198 1.11 -5.46 17.69
N TRP A 199 1.88 -6.45 17.21
CA TRP A 199 2.29 -6.54 15.82
C TRP A 199 1.55 -7.69 15.15
N VAL A 200 1.15 -7.47 13.91
CA VAL A 200 0.43 -8.44 13.09
C VAL A 200 1.22 -8.71 11.81
N SER A 201 1.22 -9.98 11.39
CA SER A 201 1.78 -10.35 10.09
C SER A 201 0.84 -9.92 8.99
N TYR A 202 1.34 -9.81 7.78
CA TYR A 202 0.48 -9.72 6.60
C TYR A 202 0.08 -11.12 6.12
N GLY A 203 -1.16 -11.27 5.64
CA GLY A 203 -1.69 -12.56 5.18
C GLY A 203 -1.01 -13.06 3.90
N ALA A 204 -1.08 -14.37 3.68
CA ALA A 204 -0.72 -14.96 2.40
C ALA A 204 -1.67 -14.43 1.31
N GLY A 205 -1.14 -13.91 0.21
CA GLY A 205 -1.95 -13.37 -0.89
C GLY A 205 -1.66 -11.93 -1.26
N GLN A 206 -0.60 -11.33 -0.74
CA GLN A 206 -0.09 -10.03 -1.18
C GLN A 206 0.58 -10.09 -2.56
N THR A 207 0.00 -10.87 -3.46
CA THR A 207 0.41 -10.81 -4.85
C THR A 207 -0.20 -9.56 -5.44
N LYS A 208 0.67 -8.65 -5.92
CA LYS A 208 0.27 -7.59 -6.84
C LYS A 208 -0.69 -8.22 -7.86
N PRO A 209 -1.90 -7.68 -8.08
CA PRO A 209 -2.74 -8.17 -9.17
C PRO A 209 -1.88 -8.22 -10.43
N ALA A 210 -1.89 -9.32 -11.16
CA ALA A 210 -0.98 -9.61 -12.27
C ALA A 210 -1.06 -8.63 -13.46
N THR A 211 -1.81 -7.55 -13.33
CA THR A 211 -1.99 -6.51 -14.36
C THR A 211 -2.29 -5.15 -13.75
N ALA A 212 -1.39 -4.62 -12.92
CA ALA A 212 -1.26 -3.17 -12.90
C ALA A 212 -0.23 -2.82 -13.97
N VAL A 213 -0.67 -2.65 -15.20
CA VAL A 213 0.10 -1.89 -16.19
C VAL A 213 0.28 -0.52 -15.55
N ALA A 214 1.52 -0.19 -15.22
CA ALA A 214 1.85 1.15 -14.76
C ALA A 214 1.30 2.11 -15.81
N SER A 215 0.21 2.79 -15.48
CA SER A 215 -0.20 3.98 -16.20
C SER A 215 0.86 5.01 -15.86
N SER A 216 1.85 5.14 -16.72
CA SER A 216 2.81 6.23 -16.72
C SER A 216 2.15 7.51 -17.22
N ALA A 217 1.01 7.87 -16.63
CA ALA A 217 0.51 9.22 -16.73
C ALA A 217 1.37 10.06 -15.77
N PRO A 218 2.07 11.08 -16.26
CA PRO A 218 2.77 12.00 -15.37
C PRO A 218 1.73 12.57 -14.41
N VAL A 219 2.00 12.47 -13.11
CA VAL A 219 1.21 13.13 -12.08
C VAL A 219 1.24 14.61 -12.44
N ALA A 220 0.09 15.16 -12.83
CA ALA A 220 -0.01 16.58 -13.09
C ALA A 220 0.44 17.34 -11.82
N PRO A 221 1.25 18.37 -11.93
CA PRO A 221 1.63 19.18 -10.79
C PRO A 221 0.36 19.64 -10.07
N SER A 222 0.35 19.52 -8.74
CA SER A 222 -0.78 19.93 -7.90
C SER A 222 -1.23 21.34 -8.30
N PRO A 223 -2.52 21.57 -8.61
CA PRO A 223 -3.01 22.91 -8.94
C PRO A 223 -3.07 23.84 -7.72
N TYR A 224 -2.71 23.34 -6.54
CA TYR A 224 -2.72 24.10 -5.30
C TYR A 224 -1.33 24.64 -4.99
N PRO A 225 -1.18 25.96 -4.76
CA PRO A 225 0.08 26.53 -4.27
C PRO A 225 0.40 25.89 -2.92
N LEU A 226 1.67 25.56 -2.71
CA LEU A 226 2.15 25.04 -1.43
C LEU A 226 1.78 26.04 -0.33
N PRO A 227 1.13 25.61 0.76
CA PRO A 227 0.92 26.47 1.92
C PRO A 227 2.28 26.91 2.50
N PRO A 228 2.33 28.02 3.22
CA PRO A 228 3.56 28.46 3.86
C PRO A 228 4.05 27.36 4.83
N PRO A 229 5.38 27.19 4.99
CA PRO A 229 5.94 26.11 5.79
C PRO A 229 5.31 26.11 7.18
N LEU A 230 4.83 24.92 7.59
CA LEU A 230 4.37 24.70 8.96
C LEU A 230 5.45 25.24 9.89
N GLY A 231 5.10 26.21 10.76
CA GLY A 231 6.01 26.78 11.76
C GLY A 231 6.39 25.75 12.82
N ILE A 232 7.02 24.67 12.40
CA ILE A 232 7.55 23.61 13.26
C ILE A 232 8.80 24.20 13.88
N LYS A 233 8.62 24.77 15.09
CA LYS A 233 9.78 25.11 15.93
C LYS A 233 10.40 23.82 16.44
N PRO A 234 11.75 23.76 16.44
CA PRO A 234 12.51 22.60 16.93
C PRO A 234 12.18 22.24 18.38
#